data_aa012a65647dde9786a69a12642c3f40
#
_entry.id   aa012a65647dde9786a69a12642c3f40
#
_cell.length_a   1.000
_cell.length_b   1.000
_cell.length_c   1.000
_cell.angle_alpha   90.00
_cell.angle_beta   90.00
_cell.angle_gamma   90.00
#
_symmetry.space_group_name_H-M   'P 1'
#
loop_
_entity.id
_entity.type
_entity.pdbx_description
1 polymer ?
#
loop_
_entity_poly.entity_id
_entity_poly.type
_entity_poly.pdbx_seq_one_letter_code
_entity_poly.pdbx_strand_id
1 'polypeptide(L)'
;MTDLTRQELVKPLPYARRFARALVGDQSAGDELVGVALKELMENPSGKDLSARQALYGLLVNAFMQRHSKDATAGMPLRQRALLLLTSLEEQSLSSSAQALGITDEEAAADLNKAREGLQGIAQTSVLIIEDEPIIAMDIQDLVERCGHRIAGVAHTEADAVALAAKMKPGLILADINLGGGGDGMQAVGRILRTHEAPVIFVTAYPERLLTGETQEPSFVITKPFEPMTLAVATYQAVTGGVTPV
;
A
#
# COMPACT_ATOMS: atom_id res chain seq x y z
N MET A 1 25.12 23.80 5.69
CA MET A 1 24.56 22.73 4.84
C MET A 1 24.75 21.44 5.63
N THR A 2 23.67 20.83 6.13
CA THR A 2 23.76 19.53 6.81
C THR A 2 23.77 18.49 5.70
N ASP A 3 24.94 17.89 5.43
CA ASP A 3 25.05 16.73 4.53
C ASP A 3 24.17 15.63 5.13
N LEU A 4 23.08 15.29 4.44
CA LEU A 4 22.29 14.08 4.74
C LEU A 4 23.25 12.90 4.65
N THR A 5 23.47 12.24 5.76
CA THR A 5 24.36 11.07 5.78
C THR A 5 23.74 9.96 4.91
N ARG A 6 24.58 9.14 4.28
CA ARG A 6 24.12 7.98 3.50
C ARG A 6 23.15 7.09 4.30
N GLN A 7 23.36 6.98 5.61
CA GLN A 7 22.47 6.20 6.48
C GLN A 7 21.08 6.81 6.66
N GLU A 8 20.96 8.15 6.68
CA GLU A 8 19.65 8.83 6.77
C GLU A 8 18.83 8.70 5.48
N LEU A 9 19.49 8.51 4.34
CA LEU A 9 18.84 8.25 3.06
C LEU A 9 18.44 6.78 2.88
N VAL A 10 19.23 5.83 3.38
CA VAL A 10 18.97 4.39 3.22
C VAL A 10 17.80 3.90 4.08
N LYS A 11 17.66 4.38 5.32
CA LYS A 11 16.60 3.96 6.23
C LYS A 11 15.17 4.15 5.69
N PRO A 12 14.81 5.28 5.07
CA PRO A 12 13.46 5.50 4.54
C PRO A 12 13.19 4.79 3.20
N LEU A 13 14.21 4.24 2.51
CA LEU A 13 14.06 3.67 1.18
C LEU A 13 13.02 2.53 1.07
N PRO A 14 13.00 1.53 1.95
CA PRO A 14 11.99 0.47 1.86
C PRO A 14 10.56 1.02 1.91
N TYR A 15 10.32 1.99 2.79
CA TYR A 15 9.03 2.67 2.94
C TYR A 15 8.70 3.58 1.74
N ALA A 16 9.68 4.33 1.23
CA ALA A 16 9.53 5.15 0.04
C ALA A 16 9.18 4.30 -1.19
N ARG A 17 9.80 3.13 -1.35
CA ARG A 17 9.49 2.16 -2.41
C ARG A 17 8.08 1.60 -2.26
N ARG A 18 7.70 1.18 -1.04
CA ARG A 18 6.34 0.72 -0.74
C ARG A 18 5.30 1.79 -1.09
N PHE A 19 5.51 3.02 -0.62
CA PHE A 19 4.62 4.14 -0.91
C PHE A 19 4.52 4.45 -2.41
N ALA A 20 5.65 4.52 -3.11
CA ALA A 20 5.67 4.79 -4.54
C ALA A 20 4.91 3.73 -5.34
N ARG A 21 5.08 2.44 -5.00
CA ARG A 21 4.34 1.34 -5.64
C ARG A 21 2.85 1.40 -5.36
N ALA A 22 2.46 1.67 -4.11
CA ALA A 22 1.05 1.88 -3.77
C ALA A 22 0.47 3.08 -4.54
N LEU A 23 1.29 4.10 -4.80
CA LEU A 23 0.88 5.30 -5.52
C LEU A 23 0.70 5.05 -7.03
N VAL A 24 1.58 4.27 -7.67
CA VAL A 24 1.56 4.03 -9.14
C VAL A 24 0.95 2.69 -9.54
N GLY A 25 0.84 1.72 -8.62
CA GLY A 25 0.30 0.38 -8.89
C GLY A 25 1.29 -0.61 -9.53
N ASP A 26 2.52 -0.21 -9.83
CA ASP A 26 3.55 -1.02 -10.49
C ASP A 26 4.92 -0.87 -9.81
N GLN A 27 5.67 -1.97 -9.69
CA GLN A 27 6.97 -1.98 -9.03
C GLN A 27 8.02 -1.17 -9.80
N SER A 28 8.15 -1.42 -11.10
CA SER A 28 9.18 -0.79 -11.93
C SER A 28 8.97 0.73 -12.00
N ALA A 29 7.74 1.15 -12.23
CA ALA A 29 7.37 2.57 -12.26
C ALA A 29 7.55 3.23 -10.87
N GLY A 30 7.22 2.53 -9.79
CA GLY A 30 7.45 2.99 -8.43
C GLY A 30 8.92 3.15 -8.08
N ASP A 31 9.76 2.17 -8.44
CA ASP A 31 11.19 2.21 -8.19
C ASP A 31 11.89 3.30 -9.04
N GLU A 32 11.43 3.53 -10.27
CA GLU A 32 11.89 4.66 -11.10
C GLU A 32 11.53 6.00 -10.45
N LEU A 33 10.32 6.14 -9.92
CA LEU A 33 9.87 7.34 -9.22
C LEU A 33 10.73 7.62 -7.98
N VAL A 34 11.07 6.58 -7.22
CA VAL A 34 12.00 6.68 -6.07
C VAL A 34 13.39 7.13 -6.52
N GLY A 35 13.89 6.60 -7.63
CA GLY A 35 15.19 7.04 -8.20
C GLY A 35 15.21 8.53 -8.54
N VAL A 36 14.14 9.05 -9.14
CA VAL A 36 13.99 10.48 -9.44
C VAL A 36 13.95 11.31 -8.16
N ALA A 37 13.13 10.92 -7.18
CA ALA A 37 13.00 11.64 -5.92
C ALA A 37 14.30 11.66 -5.10
N LEU A 38 15.04 10.54 -5.08
CA LEU A 38 16.35 10.47 -4.42
C LEU A 38 17.38 11.40 -5.08
N LYS A 39 17.44 11.38 -6.40
CA LYS A 39 18.36 12.26 -7.14
C LYS A 39 18.08 13.72 -6.83
N GLU A 40 16.81 14.12 -6.85
CA GLU A 40 16.42 15.49 -6.52
C GLU A 40 16.76 15.85 -5.06
N LEU A 41 16.52 14.94 -4.11
CA LEU A 41 16.87 15.16 -2.70
C LEU A 41 18.38 15.32 -2.49
N MET A 42 19.20 14.60 -3.25
CA MET A 42 20.67 14.70 -3.18
C MET A 42 21.19 15.99 -3.82
N GLU A 43 20.59 16.44 -4.92
CA GLU A 43 20.96 17.67 -5.63
C GLU A 43 20.45 18.92 -4.89
N ASN A 44 19.26 18.83 -4.28
CA ASN A 44 18.58 19.90 -3.57
C ASN A 44 18.14 19.43 -2.17
N PRO A 45 19.05 19.33 -1.20
CA PRO A 45 18.69 18.88 0.13
C PRO A 45 17.57 19.74 0.71
N SER A 46 16.48 19.10 1.15
CA SER A 46 15.31 19.75 1.75
C SER A 46 15.72 20.64 2.91
N GLY A 47 15.01 21.76 3.08
CA GLY A 47 15.25 22.68 4.19
C GLY A 47 15.21 21.98 5.55
N LYS A 48 15.73 22.61 6.58
CA LYS A 48 16.02 22.05 7.91
C LYS A 48 14.81 21.48 8.67
N ASP A 49 13.59 21.67 8.15
CA ASP A 49 12.33 21.38 8.85
C ASP A 49 11.71 20.01 8.50
N LEU A 50 12.21 19.32 7.47
CA LEU A 50 11.71 18.02 7.03
C LEU A 50 12.71 16.90 7.33
N SER A 51 12.21 15.78 7.86
CA SER A 51 12.99 14.55 7.89
C SER A 51 13.23 14.02 6.46
N ALA A 52 14.30 13.24 6.23
CA ALA A 52 14.58 12.64 4.92
C ALA A 52 13.39 11.83 4.39
N ARG A 53 12.64 11.17 5.28
CA ARG A 53 11.42 10.41 4.94
C ARG A 53 10.31 11.32 4.43
N GLN A 54 10.03 12.41 5.13
CA GLN A 54 9.01 13.40 4.71
C GLN A 54 9.37 14.06 3.38
N ALA A 55 10.65 14.43 3.23
CA ALA A 55 11.16 15.02 1.99
C ALA A 55 10.99 14.06 0.81
N LEU A 56 11.34 12.78 0.98
CA LEU A 56 11.13 11.75 -0.05
C LEU A 56 9.65 11.60 -0.42
N TYR A 57 8.75 11.56 0.56
CA TYR A 57 7.31 11.46 0.25
C TYR A 57 6.81 12.67 -0.54
N GLY A 58 7.20 13.88 -0.17
CA GLY A 58 6.83 15.09 -0.91
C GLY A 58 7.34 15.07 -2.36
N LEU A 59 8.61 14.70 -2.55
CA LEU A 59 9.21 14.58 -3.88
C LEU A 59 8.55 13.48 -4.72
N LEU A 60 8.24 12.33 -4.13
CA LEU A 60 7.51 11.24 -4.80
C LEU A 60 6.13 11.69 -5.29
N VAL A 61 5.36 12.37 -4.42
CA VAL A 61 4.03 12.87 -4.80
C VAL A 61 4.14 13.93 -5.88
N ASN A 62 5.08 14.87 -5.77
CA ASN A 62 5.29 15.90 -6.79
C ASN A 62 5.67 15.31 -8.13
N ALA A 63 6.63 14.37 -8.17
CA ALA A 63 7.03 13.68 -9.39
C ALA A 63 5.88 12.88 -10.00
N PHE A 64 5.07 12.21 -9.16
CA PHE A 64 3.89 11.49 -9.61
C PHE A 64 2.84 12.43 -10.21
N MET A 65 2.52 13.53 -9.55
CA MET A 65 1.56 14.52 -10.03
C MET A 65 2.01 15.16 -11.35
N GLN A 66 3.31 15.44 -11.52
CA GLN A 66 3.85 15.98 -12.77
C GLN A 66 3.69 15.02 -13.94
N ARG A 67 3.88 13.70 -13.70
CA ARG A 67 3.71 12.67 -14.74
C ARG A 67 2.25 12.45 -15.13
N HIS A 68 1.33 12.55 -14.19
CA HIS A 68 -0.09 12.21 -14.34
C HIS A 68 -1.03 13.45 -14.37
N SER A 69 -0.50 14.64 -14.49
CA SER A 69 -1.30 15.89 -14.51
C SER A 69 -2.33 15.95 -15.64
N LYS A 70 -2.18 15.13 -16.68
CA LYS A 70 -3.10 15.06 -17.84
C LYS A 70 -4.18 13.99 -17.70
N ASP A 71 -4.04 13.03 -16.78
CA ASP A 71 -4.93 11.86 -16.65
C ASP A 71 -6.00 12.04 -15.55
N ALA A 72 -6.11 13.24 -14.98
CA ALA A 72 -6.86 13.56 -13.77
C ALA A 72 -8.40 13.64 -13.96
N THR A 73 -9.01 12.93 -14.90
CA THR A 73 -10.46 13.08 -15.18
C THR A 73 -11.35 11.98 -14.62
N ALA A 74 -10.83 10.88 -14.14
CA ALA A 74 -11.63 9.81 -13.54
C ALA A 74 -11.05 9.33 -12.21
N GLY A 75 -11.83 9.41 -11.13
CA GLY A 75 -11.54 8.87 -9.81
C GLY A 75 -11.06 9.87 -8.75
N MET A 76 -10.46 9.35 -7.70
CA MET A 76 -10.00 10.16 -6.57
C MET A 76 -8.84 11.08 -6.99
N PRO A 77 -8.90 12.41 -6.68
CA PRO A 77 -7.80 13.34 -6.94
C PRO A 77 -6.48 12.86 -6.36
N LEU A 78 -5.37 13.03 -7.11
CA LEU A 78 -4.05 12.51 -6.75
C LEU A 78 -3.59 12.93 -5.35
N ARG A 79 -3.84 14.19 -4.95
CA ARG A 79 -3.50 14.70 -3.62
C ARG A 79 -4.28 13.98 -2.51
N GLN A 80 -5.56 13.74 -2.73
CA GLN A 80 -6.42 13.00 -1.79
C GLN A 80 -5.94 11.56 -1.65
N ARG A 81 -5.59 10.91 -2.76
CA ARG A 81 -5.01 9.58 -2.77
C ARG A 81 -3.67 9.53 -2.03
N ALA A 82 -2.78 10.50 -2.28
CA ALA A 82 -1.51 10.59 -1.57
C ALA A 82 -1.70 10.74 -0.06
N LEU A 83 -2.64 11.58 0.40
CA LEU A 83 -2.97 11.74 1.81
C LEU A 83 -3.50 10.46 2.45
N LEU A 84 -4.39 9.72 1.76
CA LEU A 84 -4.86 8.43 2.25
C LEU A 84 -3.70 7.44 2.43
N LEU A 85 -2.82 7.32 1.44
CA LEU A 85 -1.69 6.40 1.51
C LEU A 85 -0.70 6.82 2.60
N LEU A 86 -0.35 8.09 2.71
CA LEU A 86 0.55 8.60 3.74
C LEU A 86 0.01 8.36 5.15
N THR A 87 -1.27 8.65 5.37
CA THR A 87 -1.86 8.53 6.72
C THR A 87 -2.21 7.10 7.08
N SER A 88 -2.63 6.26 6.13
CA SER A 88 -3.13 4.90 6.41
C SER A 88 -2.07 3.82 6.20
N LEU A 89 -1.25 3.86 5.14
CA LEU A 89 -0.22 2.84 4.89
C LEU A 89 1.13 3.21 5.48
N GLU A 90 1.48 4.49 5.46
CA GLU A 90 2.77 4.97 5.94
C GLU A 90 2.73 5.51 7.37
N GLU A 91 1.55 5.45 8.00
CA GLU A 91 1.32 5.84 9.41
C GLU A 91 1.81 7.26 9.74
N GLN A 92 1.79 8.15 8.73
CA GLN A 92 2.17 9.54 8.93
C GLN A 92 1.03 10.30 9.59
N SER A 93 1.37 11.19 10.55
CA SER A 93 0.36 12.13 11.06
C SER A 93 -0.15 13.03 9.95
N LEU A 94 -1.36 13.57 10.11
CA LEU A 94 -1.93 14.52 9.14
C LEU A 94 -0.99 15.72 8.92
N SER A 95 -0.46 16.28 10.00
CA SER A 95 0.46 17.41 9.93
C SER A 95 1.76 17.09 9.20
N SER A 96 2.35 15.88 9.48
CA SER A 96 3.52 15.42 8.72
C SER A 96 3.23 15.24 7.24
N SER A 97 2.04 14.75 6.91
CA SER A 97 1.61 14.57 5.51
C SER A 97 1.36 15.91 4.83
N ALA A 98 0.71 16.86 5.51
CA ALA A 98 0.49 18.22 5.03
C ALA A 98 1.83 18.92 4.73
N GLN A 99 2.77 18.84 5.66
CA GLN A 99 4.11 19.41 5.53
C GLN A 99 4.87 18.80 4.34
N ALA A 100 4.81 17.48 4.17
CA ALA A 100 5.44 16.79 3.03
C ALA A 100 4.84 17.24 1.69
N LEU A 101 3.54 17.52 1.65
CA LEU A 101 2.83 17.97 0.45
C LEU A 101 2.85 19.49 0.22
N GLY A 102 3.43 20.26 1.15
CA GLY A 102 3.48 21.72 1.07
C GLY A 102 2.11 22.40 1.15
N ILE A 103 1.18 21.84 1.91
CA ILE A 103 -0.18 22.35 2.13
C ILE A 103 -0.43 22.60 3.62
N THR A 104 -1.50 23.32 3.96
CA THR A 104 -1.88 23.54 5.37
C THR A 104 -2.55 22.31 5.98
N ASP A 105 -2.57 22.22 7.31
CA ASP A 105 -3.25 21.14 8.03
C ASP A 105 -4.76 21.15 7.74
N GLU A 106 -5.37 22.34 7.55
CA GLU A 106 -6.77 22.48 7.21
C GLU A 106 -7.09 21.96 5.80
N GLU A 107 -6.24 22.27 4.82
CA GLU A 107 -6.36 21.73 3.46
C GLU A 107 -6.20 20.20 3.45
N ALA A 108 -5.22 19.68 4.19
CA ALA A 108 -4.99 18.26 4.32
C ALA A 108 -6.18 17.54 4.98
N ALA A 109 -6.76 18.12 6.04
CA ALA A 109 -7.94 17.57 6.72
C ALA A 109 -9.16 17.56 5.77
N ALA A 110 -9.40 18.62 5.05
CA ALA A 110 -10.51 18.71 4.10
C ALA A 110 -10.37 17.67 2.97
N ASP A 111 -9.18 17.56 2.39
CA ASP A 111 -8.91 16.58 1.33
C ASP A 111 -8.97 15.13 1.83
N LEU A 112 -8.46 14.86 3.03
CA LEU A 112 -8.52 13.51 3.62
C LEU A 112 -9.97 13.09 3.92
N ASN A 113 -10.82 14.01 4.39
CA ASN A 113 -12.24 13.72 4.62
C ASN A 113 -12.96 13.40 3.30
N LYS A 114 -12.76 14.20 2.25
CA LYS A 114 -13.31 13.92 0.91
C LYS A 114 -12.82 12.58 0.36
N ALA A 115 -11.54 12.28 0.57
CA ALA A 115 -10.96 11.01 0.15
C ALA A 115 -11.62 9.81 0.85
N ARG A 116 -11.88 9.92 2.16
CA ARG A 116 -12.58 8.89 2.96
C ARG A 116 -14.03 8.70 2.52
N GLU A 117 -14.72 9.79 2.21
CA GLU A 117 -16.08 9.73 1.63
C GLU A 117 -16.07 9.01 0.28
N GLY A 118 -15.06 9.26 -0.55
CA GLY A 118 -14.87 8.60 -1.85
C GLY A 118 -14.63 7.08 -1.78
N LEU A 119 -14.18 6.56 -0.62
CA LEU A 119 -14.03 5.12 -0.42
C LEU A 119 -15.38 4.37 -0.29
N GLN A 120 -16.48 5.06 -0.03
CA GLN A 120 -17.78 4.43 0.21
C GLN A 120 -18.47 3.86 -1.04
N GLY A 121 -17.94 4.08 -2.23
CA GLY A 121 -18.51 3.62 -3.51
C GLY A 121 -17.76 2.46 -4.17
N ILE A 122 -16.96 1.69 -3.43
CA ILE A 122 -16.08 0.66 -3.97
C ILE A 122 -16.90 -0.51 -4.51
N ALA A 123 -16.53 -0.99 -5.72
CA ALA A 123 -17.09 -2.22 -6.26
C ALA A 123 -16.82 -3.40 -5.31
N GLN A 124 -17.89 -4.10 -4.92
CA GLN A 124 -17.78 -5.29 -4.08
C GLN A 124 -16.92 -6.35 -4.74
N THR A 125 -15.91 -6.86 -4.04
CA THR A 125 -15.07 -7.97 -4.50
C THR A 125 -15.15 -9.16 -3.55
N SER A 126 -14.70 -10.33 -4.03
CA SER A 126 -14.58 -11.55 -3.23
C SER A 126 -13.14 -11.70 -2.74
N VAL A 127 -12.96 -11.90 -1.44
CA VAL A 127 -11.65 -11.87 -0.78
C VAL A 127 -11.29 -13.25 -0.22
N LEU A 128 -10.15 -13.78 -0.62
CA LEU A 128 -9.52 -14.94 0.03
C LEU A 128 -8.58 -14.44 1.12
N ILE A 129 -8.76 -14.94 2.34
CA ILE A 129 -7.88 -14.66 3.48
C ILE A 129 -6.99 -15.87 3.71
N ILE A 130 -5.69 -15.65 3.83
CA ILE A 130 -4.67 -16.66 4.13
C ILE A 130 -4.02 -16.26 5.45
N GLU A 131 -4.42 -16.92 6.54
CA GLU A 131 -4.03 -16.59 7.92
C GLU A 131 -4.15 -17.84 8.78
N ASP A 132 -3.10 -18.25 9.45
CA ASP A 132 -3.08 -19.45 10.27
C ASP A 132 -3.68 -19.26 11.67
N GLU A 133 -3.64 -18.05 12.20
CA GLU A 133 -4.23 -17.71 13.50
C GLU A 133 -5.75 -17.43 13.37
N PRO A 134 -6.63 -18.33 13.92
CA PRO A 134 -8.08 -18.19 13.71
C PRO A 134 -8.67 -16.87 14.22
N ILE A 135 -8.13 -16.33 15.32
CA ILE A 135 -8.63 -15.07 15.91
C ILE A 135 -8.30 -13.91 14.97
N ILE A 136 -7.08 -13.85 14.44
CA ILE A 136 -6.66 -12.81 13.50
C ILE A 136 -7.45 -12.94 12.18
N ALA A 137 -7.64 -14.18 11.71
CA ALA A 137 -8.46 -14.43 10.53
C ALA A 137 -9.90 -13.91 10.70
N MET A 138 -10.52 -14.11 11.87
CA MET A 138 -11.87 -13.59 12.18
C MET A 138 -11.89 -12.05 12.20
N ASP A 139 -10.89 -11.40 12.79
CA ASP A 139 -10.79 -9.94 12.80
C ASP A 139 -10.66 -9.37 11.38
N ILE A 140 -9.85 -10.00 10.55
CA ILE A 140 -9.70 -9.60 9.14
C ILE A 140 -11.01 -9.83 8.38
N GLN A 141 -11.73 -10.95 8.60
CA GLN A 141 -13.04 -11.20 7.98
C GLN A 141 -14.02 -10.09 8.30
N ASP A 142 -14.16 -9.75 9.58
CA ASP A 142 -15.08 -8.72 10.05
C ASP A 142 -14.77 -7.35 9.40
N LEU A 143 -13.49 -7.00 9.29
CA LEU A 143 -13.06 -5.77 8.63
C LEU A 143 -13.36 -5.79 7.12
N VAL A 144 -13.11 -6.90 6.44
CA VAL A 144 -13.39 -7.08 5.00
C VAL A 144 -14.88 -6.92 4.71
N GLU A 145 -15.74 -7.54 5.54
CA GLU A 145 -17.21 -7.43 5.43
C GLU A 145 -17.71 -6.02 5.69
N ARG A 146 -17.16 -5.33 6.69
CA ARG A 146 -17.46 -3.91 6.98
C ARG A 146 -17.03 -2.98 5.84
N CYS A 147 -16.00 -3.33 5.08
CA CYS A 147 -15.61 -2.62 3.87
C CYS A 147 -16.52 -2.91 2.67
N GLY A 148 -17.57 -3.74 2.84
CA GLY A 148 -18.54 -4.07 1.79
C GLY A 148 -18.11 -5.18 0.85
N HIS A 149 -17.03 -5.92 1.16
CA HIS A 149 -16.57 -7.04 0.35
C HIS A 149 -17.15 -8.37 0.86
N ARG A 150 -17.00 -9.43 0.08
CA ARG A 150 -17.45 -10.79 0.43
C ARG A 150 -16.26 -11.69 0.70
N ILE A 151 -16.39 -12.59 1.67
CA ILE A 151 -15.38 -13.61 1.93
C ILE A 151 -15.54 -14.75 0.91
N ALA A 152 -14.50 -14.99 0.11
CA ALA A 152 -14.40 -16.16 -0.77
C ALA A 152 -14.03 -17.42 0.00
N GLY A 153 -13.23 -17.26 1.06
CA GLY A 153 -12.81 -18.32 1.96
C GLY A 153 -11.71 -17.86 2.89
N VAL A 154 -11.43 -18.68 3.90
CA VAL A 154 -10.30 -18.53 4.82
C VAL A 154 -9.47 -19.79 4.73
N ALA A 155 -8.19 -19.63 4.49
CA ALA A 155 -7.19 -20.71 4.44
C ALA A 155 -6.21 -20.54 5.60
N HIS A 156 -5.96 -21.61 6.32
CA HIS A 156 -5.00 -21.65 7.42
C HIS A 156 -3.67 -22.29 7.04
N THR A 157 -3.60 -22.87 5.83
CA THR A 157 -2.41 -23.52 5.30
C THR A 157 -2.18 -23.14 3.84
N GLU A 158 -0.95 -23.31 3.37
CA GLU A 158 -0.60 -23.12 1.95
C GLU A 158 -1.45 -24.00 1.01
N ALA A 159 -1.66 -25.27 1.38
CA ALA A 159 -2.42 -26.22 0.56
C ALA A 159 -3.89 -25.79 0.44
N ASP A 160 -4.53 -25.38 1.55
CA ASP A 160 -5.90 -24.89 1.58
C ASP A 160 -6.03 -23.62 0.76
N ALA A 161 -5.06 -22.70 0.87
CA ALA A 161 -5.05 -21.44 0.12
C ALA A 161 -5.08 -21.68 -1.39
N VAL A 162 -4.22 -22.56 -1.89
CA VAL A 162 -4.16 -22.93 -3.31
C VAL A 162 -5.46 -23.60 -3.77
N ALA A 163 -5.99 -24.53 -2.97
CA ALA A 163 -7.24 -25.24 -3.29
C ALA A 163 -8.45 -24.29 -3.33
N LEU A 164 -8.56 -23.41 -2.31
CA LEU A 164 -9.64 -22.41 -2.26
C LEU A 164 -9.53 -21.39 -3.40
N ALA A 165 -8.35 -20.88 -3.69
CA ALA A 165 -8.16 -19.94 -4.81
C ALA A 165 -8.55 -20.56 -6.15
N ALA A 166 -8.17 -21.82 -6.40
CA ALA A 166 -8.53 -22.53 -7.62
C ALA A 166 -10.06 -22.71 -7.78
N LYS A 167 -10.75 -22.98 -6.66
CA LYS A 167 -12.20 -23.20 -6.62
C LYS A 167 -13.00 -21.90 -6.66
N MET A 168 -12.62 -20.92 -5.86
CA MET A 168 -13.44 -19.72 -5.59
C MET A 168 -13.12 -18.55 -6.51
N LYS A 169 -11.94 -18.55 -7.15
CA LYS A 169 -11.48 -17.47 -8.04
C LYS A 169 -11.63 -16.09 -7.40
N PRO A 170 -10.96 -15.82 -6.27
CA PRO A 170 -11.12 -14.57 -5.54
C PRO A 170 -10.69 -13.35 -6.37
N GLY A 171 -11.37 -12.23 -6.20
CA GLY A 171 -10.99 -10.95 -6.81
C GLY A 171 -9.92 -10.19 -6.04
N LEU A 172 -9.57 -10.65 -4.83
CA LEU A 172 -8.50 -10.11 -3.98
C LEU A 172 -8.00 -11.19 -3.04
N ILE A 173 -6.69 -11.17 -2.74
CA ILE A 173 -6.06 -12.06 -1.76
C ILE A 173 -5.47 -11.20 -0.64
N LEU A 174 -5.81 -11.50 0.61
CA LEU A 174 -5.14 -11.01 1.81
C LEU A 174 -4.34 -12.15 2.40
N ALA A 175 -3.04 -11.99 2.58
CA ALA A 175 -2.16 -13.09 3.01
C ALA A 175 -1.19 -12.65 4.11
N ASP A 176 -1.12 -13.42 5.20
CA ASP A 176 0.06 -13.36 6.07
C ASP A 176 1.24 -14.08 5.39
N ILE A 177 2.44 -13.63 5.69
CA ILE A 177 3.69 -14.24 5.24
C ILE A 177 3.95 -15.54 6.02
N ASN A 178 3.76 -15.49 7.33
CA ASN A 178 4.06 -16.61 8.23
C ASN A 178 2.79 -17.43 8.46
N LEU A 179 2.78 -18.63 7.92
CA LEU A 179 1.74 -19.62 8.24
C LEU A 179 2.35 -20.65 9.17
N GLY A 180 1.73 -20.91 10.29
CA GLY A 180 2.21 -21.85 11.31
C GLY A 180 2.61 -23.22 10.74
N GLY A 181 3.43 -23.96 11.51
CA GLY A 181 3.90 -25.27 11.08
C GLY A 181 4.94 -25.26 9.96
N GLY A 182 5.57 -24.11 9.68
CA GLY A 182 6.58 -23.95 8.63
C GLY A 182 6.02 -23.59 7.26
N GLY A 183 4.74 -23.26 7.17
CA GLY A 183 4.11 -22.76 5.95
C GLY A 183 4.53 -21.32 5.63
N ASP A 184 4.53 -20.97 4.35
CA ASP A 184 4.92 -19.67 3.83
C ASP A 184 3.82 -19.11 2.92
N GLY A 185 3.20 -17.99 3.36
CA GLY A 185 2.14 -17.33 2.58
C GLY A 185 2.64 -16.74 1.26
N MET A 186 3.91 -16.38 1.16
CA MET A 186 4.50 -15.92 -0.11
C MET A 186 4.54 -17.07 -1.12
N GLN A 187 4.88 -18.29 -0.68
CA GLN A 187 4.85 -19.48 -1.54
C GLN A 187 3.43 -19.81 -1.95
N ALA A 188 2.47 -19.76 -1.02
CA ALA A 188 1.05 -19.96 -1.32
C ALA A 188 0.57 -19.00 -2.41
N VAL A 189 0.81 -17.70 -2.23
CA VAL A 189 0.47 -16.65 -3.20
C VAL A 189 1.17 -16.87 -4.54
N GLY A 190 2.48 -17.16 -4.53
CA GLY A 190 3.24 -17.44 -5.75
C GLY A 190 2.68 -18.63 -6.54
N ARG A 191 2.19 -19.68 -5.86
CA ARG A 191 1.52 -20.82 -6.51
C ARG A 191 0.15 -20.43 -7.09
N ILE A 192 -0.62 -19.65 -6.35
CA ILE A 192 -1.94 -19.17 -6.79
C ILE A 192 -1.81 -18.32 -8.07
N LEU A 193 -0.88 -17.37 -8.07
CA LEU A 193 -0.69 -16.43 -9.17
C LEU A 193 -0.20 -17.06 -10.47
N ARG A 194 0.29 -18.32 -10.44
CA ARG A 194 0.58 -19.07 -11.69
C ARG A 194 -0.67 -19.47 -12.47
N THR A 195 -1.81 -19.55 -11.82
CA THR A 195 -3.06 -20.07 -12.41
C THR A 195 -4.24 -19.14 -12.27
N HIS A 196 -4.13 -18.09 -11.47
CA HIS A 196 -5.19 -17.13 -11.19
C HIS A 196 -4.61 -15.73 -10.93
N GLU A 197 -4.98 -14.75 -11.74
CA GLU A 197 -4.61 -13.36 -11.54
C GLU A 197 -5.57 -12.71 -10.54
N ALA A 198 -5.00 -12.17 -9.47
CA ALA A 198 -5.72 -11.37 -8.49
C ALA A 198 -4.74 -10.40 -7.81
N PRO A 199 -5.16 -9.19 -7.43
CA PRO A 199 -4.37 -8.33 -6.57
C PRO A 199 -4.12 -9.01 -5.22
N VAL A 200 -2.94 -8.73 -4.64
CA VAL A 200 -2.51 -9.29 -3.36
C VAL A 200 -2.12 -8.18 -2.42
N ILE A 201 -2.61 -8.27 -1.19
CA ILE A 201 -2.18 -7.46 -0.06
C ILE A 201 -1.57 -8.41 0.98
N PHE A 202 -0.31 -8.21 1.32
CA PHE A 202 0.27 -8.91 2.45
C PHE A 202 -0.02 -8.17 3.75
N VAL A 203 -0.49 -8.91 4.76
CA VAL A 203 -0.84 -8.40 6.08
C VAL A 203 0.04 -9.11 7.09
N THR A 204 1.12 -8.48 7.57
CA THR A 204 2.16 -9.16 8.33
C THR A 204 2.77 -8.32 9.45
N ALA A 205 3.30 -8.98 10.48
CA ALA A 205 4.13 -8.33 11.50
C ALA A 205 5.58 -8.08 11.04
N TYR A 206 5.99 -8.63 9.88
CA TYR A 206 7.38 -8.61 9.39
C TYR A 206 7.48 -8.04 7.97
N PRO A 207 7.11 -6.77 7.74
CA PRO A 207 7.08 -6.18 6.39
C PRO A 207 8.47 -6.14 5.72
N GLU A 208 9.55 -6.09 6.51
CA GLU A 208 10.93 -6.09 6.02
C GLU A 208 11.29 -7.35 5.22
N ARG A 209 10.63 -8.47 5.47
CA ARG A 209 10.83 -9.71 4.69
C ARG A 209 10.36 -9.58 3.25
N LEU A 210 9.47 -8.65 2.96
CA LEU A 210 8.90 -8.40 1.64
C LEU A 210 9.58 -7.23 0.92
N LEU A 211 10.27 -6.35 1.64
CA LEU A 211 10.80 -5.09 1.12
C LEU A 211 12.33 -5.14 0.95
N THR A 212 12.84 -6.25 0.43
CA THR A 212 14.28 -6.53 0.32
C THR A 212 14.95 -5.85 -0.88
N GLY A 213 14.20 -5.55 -1.93
CA GLY A 213 14.73 -5.03 -3.19
C GLY A 213 15.31 -6.10 -4.12
N GLU A 214 15.35 -7.36 -3.72
CA GLU A 214 16.02 -8.45 -4.46
C GLU A 214 15.07 -9.23 -5.37
N THR A 215 13.78 -9.22 -5.06
CA THR A 215 12.76 -9.98 -5.80
C THR A 215 11.59 -9.09 -6.19
N GLN A 216 10.63 -9.66 -6.91
CA GLN A 216 9.35 -8.99 -7.15
C GLN A 216 8.65 -8.80 -5.80
N GLU A 217 8.42 -7.55 -5.43
CA GLU A 217 7.79 -7.18 -4.17
C GLU A 217 6.31 -6.85 -4.40
N PRO A 218 5.45 -7.09 -3.40
CA PRO A 218 4.03 -6.76 -3.51
C PRO A 218 3.80 -5.25 -3.54
N SER A 219 2.76 -4.82 -4.25
CA SER A 219 2.36 -3.41 -4.29
C SER A 219 1.79 -2.93 -2.96
N PHE A 220 1.18 -3.83 -2.18
CA PHE A 220 0.55 -3.49 -0.91
C PHE A 220 1.01 -4.41 0.21
N VAL A 221 1.53 -3.80 1.27
CA VAL A 221 1.93 -4.47 2.52
C VAL A 221 1.35 -3.68 3.68
N ILE A 222 0.54 -4.34 4.49
CA ILE A 222 -0.01 -3.80 5.73
C ILE A 222 0.75 -4.41 6.91
N THR A 223 1.21 -3.57 7.81
CA THR A 223 1.90 -4.02 9.04
C THR A 223 0.89 -4.29 10.15
N LYS A 224 0.98 -5.45 10.81
CA LYS A 224 0.19 -5.78 12.00
C LYS A 224 0.81 -5.12 13.26
N PRO A 225 0.01 -4.57 14.19
CA PRO A 225 -1.44 -4.34 14.13
C PRO A 225 -1.78 -3.17 13.20
N PHE A 226 -2.97 -3.16 12.61
CA PHE A 226 -3.40 -2.12 11.69
C PHE A 226 -4.81 -1.60 12.01
N GLU A 227 -5.08 -0.38 11.58
CA GLU A 227 -6.38 0.25 11.71
C GLU A 227 -7.34 -0.20 10.58
N PRO A 228 -8.67 -0.26 10.83
CA PRO A 228 -9.65 -0.61 9.80
C PRO A 228 -9.52 0.22 8.52
N MET A 229 -9.20 1.50 8.65
CA MET A 229 -9.00 2.40 7.51
C MET A 229 -7.81 1.98 6.62
N THR A 230 -6.76 1.43 7.22
CA THR A 230 -5.59 0.93 6.48
C THR A 230 -5.98 -0.19 5.52
N LEU A 231 -6.79 -1.15 6.00
CA LEU A 231 -7.30 -2.24 5.16
C LEU A 231 -8.23 -1.71 4.07
N ALA A 232 -9.15 -0.81 4.40
CA ALA A 232 -10.07 -0.20 3.44
C ALA A 232 -9.31 0.52 2.30
N VAL A 233 -8.30 1.33 2.65
CA VAL A 233 -7.48 2.05 1.68
C VAL A 233 -6.68 1.09 0.80
N ALA A 234 -6.01 0.10 1.39
CA ALA A 234 -5.22 -0.87 0.65
C ALA A 234 -6.10 -1.70 -0.30
N THR A 235 -7.27 -2.14 0.17
CA THR A 235 -8.24 -2.89 -0.64
C THR A 235 -8.76 -2.05 -1.80
N TYR A 236 -9.14 -0.80 -1.55
CA TYR A 236 -9.53 0.14 -2.59
C TYR A 236 -8.45 0.26 -3.67
N GLN A 237 -7.23 0.54 -3.27
CA GLN A 237 -6.12 0.72 -4.20
C GLN A 237 -5.80 -0.56 -4.97
N ALA A 238 -5.82 -1.72 -4.31
CA ALA A 238 -5.56 -3.01 -4.94
C ALA A 238 -6.63 -3.38 -5.98
N VAL A 239 -7.90 -3.13 -5.67
CA VAL A 239 -9.04 -3.48 -6.56
C VAL A 239 -9.16 -2.49 -7.73
N THR A 240 -8.85 -1.20 -7.51
CA THR A 240 -8.92 -0.17 -8.57
C THR A 240 -7.62 -0.08 -9.39
N GLY A 241 -6.61 -0.90 -9.06
CA GLY A 241 -5.32 -0.93 -9.78
C GLY A 241 -4.43 0.29 -9.50
N GLY A 242 -4.77 1.09 -8.48
CA GLY A 242 -4.01 2.31 -8.19
C GLY A 242 -4.05 3.36 -9.31
N VAL A 243 -4.48 2.96 -10.50
CA VAL A 243 -4.82 3.81 -11.63
C VAL A 243 -6.32 3.81 -11.74
N THR A 244 -6.92 4.96 -11.87
CA THR A 244 -8.35 5.10 -12.09
C THR A 244 -8.74 4.33 -13.35
N PRO A 245 -9.74 3.45 -13.29
CA PRO A 245 -10.29 2.90 -14.53
C PRO A 245 -10.77 4.06 -15.40
N VAL A 246 -10.34 4.06 -16.66
CA VAL A 246 -10.84 4.96 -17.69
C VAL A 246 -12.30 4.64 -17.95
#